data_d655fa0f98b68fdcd1cae0de7a838507
#
_entry.id   d655fa0f98b68fdcd1cae0de7a838507
#
_cell.length_a   1.000
_cell.length_b   1.000
_cell.length_c   1.000
_cell.angle_alpha   90.00
_cell.angle_beta   90.00
_cell.angle_gamma   90.00
#
_symmetry.space_group_name_H-M   'P 1'
#
loop_
_entity.id
_entity.type
_entity.pdbx_description
1 polymer ?
#
loop_
_entity_poly.entity_id
_entity_poly.type
_entity_poly.pdbx_seq_one_letter_code
_entity_poly.pdbx_strand_id
1 'polypeptide(L)'
;LLPLLVIGISLAVGRGVLSALGELGMPVSQFTVAFMTAILLGAGTDYTVFLISRYHEQRRAQVAPDQAVEHATASIGRVILASAATVALAFAAMVFANLSVFAGMGPACAVAVLVGFVATVTLLPPVLSLAAKHGIGEPKSDRTRRYWNSVAVAVVRKPVPLLLVSLAILLALSAVATTMTLSYDDRKGQPDTTASNEGYHLLDRHFRKDIVIAEFLVVESPTDMRTGKGLADLDEMASRIAQIPGVTKVSGVTRPAGARLEQAQLGWQNGQIGDKMAGAVDDGN
;
A
#
# COMPACT_ATOMS: atom_id res chain seq x y z
N LEU A 1 3.54 13.04 -23.45
CA LEU A 1 4.54 13.79 -22.69
C LEU A 1 3.92 14.75 -21.67
N LEU A 2 2.88 15.54 -22.03
CA LEU A 2 2.24 16.52 -21.11
C LEU A 2 1.73 15.86 -19.80
N PRO A 3 1.00 14.73 -19.81
CA PRO A 3 0.60 14.07 -18.58
C PRO A 3 1.78 13.68 -17.70
N LEU A 4 2.84 13.14 -18.29
CA LEU A 4 4.03 12.70 -17.55
C LEU A 4 4.76 13.86 -16.85
N LEU A 5 4.79 15.03 -17.48
CA LEU A 5 5.36 16.23 -16.88
C LEU A 5 4.57 16.65 -15.63
N VAL A 6 3.24 16.75 -15.76
CA VAL A 6 2.36 17.11 -14.64
C VAL A 6 2.48 16.09 -13.50
N ILE A 7 2.47 14.79 -13.84
CA ILE A 7 2.60 13.71 -12.85
C ILE A 7 3.98 13.74 -12.18
N GLY A 8 5.06 14.00 -12.93
CA GLY A 8 6.41 14.11 -12.38
C GLY A 8 6.52 15.23 -11.34
N ILE A 9 5.95 16.41 -11.64
CA ILE A 9 5.88 17.54 -10.69
C ILE A 9 5.01 17.15 -9.49
N SER A 10 3.86 16.55 -9.73
CA SER A 10 2.95 16.09 -8.65
C SER A 10 3.63 15.12 -7.71
N LEU A 11 4.44 14.21 -8.25
CA LEU A 11 5.19 13.24 -7.47
C LEU A 11 6.25 13.89 -6.58
N ALA A 12 6.96 14.90 -7.10
CA ALA A 12 7.92 15.66 -6.31
C ALA A 12 7.23 16.43 -5.17
N VAL A 13 6.11 17.11 -5.47
CA VAL A 13 5.29 17.80 -4.45
C VAL A 13 4.72 16.81 -3.43
N GLY A 14 4.15 15.70 -3.88
CA GLY A 14 3.58 14.68 -2.99
C GLY A 14 4.61 14.11 -2.02
N ARG A 15 5.82 13.83 -2.49
CA ARG A 15 6.94 13.38 -1.63
C ARG A 15 7.35 14.46 -0.62
N GLY A 16 7.40 15.72 -1.03
CA GLY A 16 7.68 16.83 -0.13
C GLY A 16 6.64 16.96 0.97
N VAL A 17 5.34 16.89 0.62
CA VAL A 17 4.24 16.91 1.59
C VAL A 17 4.33 15.72 2.54
N LEU A 18 4.60 14.52 2.03
CA LEU A 18 4.75 13.32 2.86
C LEU A 18 5.94 13.44 3.83
N SER A 19 7.07 14.00 3.37
CA SER A 19 8.22 14.27 4.23
C SER A 19 7.87 15.22 5.38
N ALA A 20 7.19 16.33 5.08
CA ALA A 20 6.73 17.27 6.09
C ALA A 20 5.75 16.63 7.09
N LEU A 21 4.83 15.78 6.62
CA LEU A 21 3.93 15.04 7.51
C LEU A 21 4.69 14.02 8.39
N GLY A 22 5.75 13.42 7.87
CA GLY A 22 6.64 12.55 8.64
C GLY A 22 7.34 13.30 9.79
N GLU A 23 7.81 14.52 9.55
CA GLU A 23 8.39 15.39 10.59
C GLU A 23 7.35 15.79 11.66
N LEU A 24 6.08 15.87 11.30
CA LEU A 24 4.96 16.13 12.23
C LEU A 24 4.51 14.87 12.99
N GLY A 25 5.21 13.73 12.84
CA GLY A 25 4.97 12.51 13.59
C GLY A 25 4.11 11.47 12.89
N MET A 26 3.80 11.64 11.60
CA MET A 26 3.11 10.57 10.84
C MET A 26 4.07 9.40 10.59
N PRO A 27 3.68 8.14 10.87
CA PRO A 27 4.54 6.99 10.60
C PRO A 27 4.70 6.78 9.08
N VAL A 28 5.90 7.05 8.57
CA VAL A 28 6.26 6.87 7.17
C VAL A 28 7.17 5.67 7.03
N SER A 29 6.75 4.69 6.26
CA SER A 29 7.54 3.50 5.91
C SER A 29 7.88 3.47 4.41
N GLN A 30 8.75 2.55 3.99
CA GLN A 30 9.01 2.33 2.57
C GLN A 30 7.73 1.93 1.81
N PHE A 31 6.86 1.14 2.44
CA PHE A 31 5.56 0.79 1.89
C PHE A 31 4.68 2.02 1.68
N THR A 32 4.64 2.95 2.66
CA THR A 32 3.91 4.22 2.56
C THR A 32 4.32 4.99 1.31
N VAL A 33 5.63 5.14 1.07
CA VAL A 33 6.17 5.84 -0.10
C VAL A 33 5.83 5.12 -1.40
N ALA A 34 5.94 3.79 -1.43
CA ALA A 34 5.64 2.99 -2.62
C ALA A 34 4.15 3.08 -3.01
N PHE A 35 3.24 2.90 -2.05
CA PHE A 35 1.80 2.99 -2.28
C PHE A 35 1.36 4.41 -2.66
N MET A 36 1.86 5.44 -1.95
CA MET A 36 1.63 6.83 -2.32
C MET A 36 2.04 7.10 -3.76
N THR A 37 3.23 6.64 -4.16
CA THR A 37 3.74 6.81 -5.52
C THR A 37 2.84 6.11 -6.54
N ALA A 38 2.44 4.87 -6.29
CA ALA A 38 1.56 4.10 -7.18
C ALA A 38 0.18 4.77 -7.33
N ILE A 39 -0.42 5.20 -6.24
CA ILE A 39 -1.72 5.89 -6.26
C ILE A 39 -1.63 7.23 -6.99
N LEU A 40 -0.57 8.02 -6.76
CA LEU A 40 -0.40 9.30 -7.43
C LEU A 40 -0.17 9.12 -8.94
N LEU A 41 0.62 8.13 -9.34
CA LEU A 41 0.80 7.81 -10.75
C LEU A 41 -0.52 7.35 -11.39
N GLY A 42 -1.27 6.46 -10.73
CA GLY A 42 -2.55 5.95 -11.24
C GLY A 42 -3.61 7.06 -11.33
N ALA A 43 -4.00 7.62 -10.20
CA ALA A 43 -5.04 8.65 -10.13
C ALA A 43 -4.66 9.91 -10.93
N GLY A 44 -3.39 10.36 -10.82
CA GLY A 44 -2.89 11.52 -11.58
C GLY A 44 -2.94 11.30 -13.08
N THR A 45 -2.62 10.09 -13.55
CA THR A 45 -2.76 9.72 -14.97
C THR A 45 -4.20 9.78 -15.42
N ASP A 46 -5.11 9.16 -14.67
CA ASP A 46 -6.53 9.13 -14.99
C ASP A 46 -7.11 10.55 -15.06
N TYR A 47 -6.84 11.38 -14.07
CA TYR A 47 -7.32 12.77 -14.04
C TYR A 47 -6.81 13.57 -15.23
N THR A 48 -5.53 13.46 -15.55
CA THR A 48 -4.94 14.17 -16.69
C THR A 48 -5.50 13.66 -18.03
N VAL A 49 -5.71 12.36 -18.18
CA VAL A 49 -6.29 11.77 -19.39
C VAL A 49 -7.73 12.21 -19.58
N PHE A 50 -8.55 12.23 -18.52
CA PHE A 50 -9.94 12.72 -18.61
C PHE A 50 -10.00 14.19 -19.05
N LEU A 51 -9.17 15.07 -18.47
CA LEU A 51 -9.16 16.47 -18.85
C LEU A 51 -8.68 16.68 -20.29
N ILE A 52 -7.60 16.01 -20.70
CA ILE A 52 -7.10 16.06 -22.08
C ILE A 52 -8.12 15.49 -23.07
N SER A 53 -8.78 14.40 -22.72
CA SER A 53 -9.83 13.81 -23.58
C SER A 53 -10.97 14.81 -23.82
N ARG A 54 -11.41 15.50 -22.78
CA ARG A 54 -12.45 16.55 -22.90
C ARG A 54 -11.97 17.75 -23.72
N TYR A 55 -10.72 18.17 -23.48
CA TYR A 55 -10.09 19.21 -24.31
C TYR A 55 -10.08 18.80 -25.79
N HIS A 56 -9.66 17.59 -26.14
CA HIS A 56 -9.67 17.09 -27.50
C HIS A 56 -11.08 17.03 -28.12
N GLU A 57 -12.10 16.70 -27.32
CA GLU A 57 -13.50 16.73 -27.77
C GLU A 57 -13.92 18.13 -28.19
N GLN A 58 -13.63 19.16 -27.35
CA GLN A 58 -13.92 20.56 -27.68
C GLN A 58 -13.15 21.04 -28.92
N ARG A 59 -11.87 20.66 -29.03
CA ARG A 59 -11.05 21.00 -30.20
C ARG A 59 -11.58 20.38 -31.50
N ARG A 60 -12.08 19.15 -31.43
CA ARG A 60 -12.77 18.52 -32.58
C ARG A 60 -14.07 19.20 -32.96
N ALA A 61 -14.75 19.83 -32.01
CA ALA A 61 -15.92 20.69 -32.24
C ALA A 61 -15.53 22.11 -32.72
N GLN A 62 -14.25 22.32 -33.10
CA GLN A 62 -13.73 23.61 -33.60
C GLN A 62 -13.78 24.76 -32.59
N VAL A 63 -13.85 24.46 -31.29
CA VAL A 63 -13.74 25.48 -30.25
C VAL A 63 -12.30 26.00 -30.18
N ALA A 64 -12.11 27.29 -29.99
CA ALA A 64 -10.77 27.89 -29.85
C ALA A 64 -9.98 27.26 -28.69
N PRO A 65 -8.61 27.14 -28.77
CA PRO A 65 -7.82 26.41 -27.81
C PRO A 65 -8.05 26.86 -26.36
N ASP A 66 -8.02 28.14 -26.08
CA ASP A 66 -8.16 28.67 -24.71
C ASP A 66 -9.58 28.41 -24.15
N GLN A 67 -10.63 28.59 -24.98
CA GLN A 67 -12.00 28.25 -24.60
C GLN A 67 -12.18 26.75 -24.39
N ALA A 68 -11.53 25.92 -25.20
CA ALA A 68 -11.56 24.48 -25.06
C ALA A 68 -10.93 24.00 -23.72
N VAL A 69 -9.83 24.62 -23.30
CA VAL A 69 -9.22 24.38 -21.99
C VAL A 69 -10.16 24.81 -20.86
N GLU A 70 -10.76 25.98 -20.94
CA GLU A 70 -11.69 26.51 -19.94
C GLU A 70 -12.90 25.57 -19.78
N HIS A 71 -13.56 25.24 -20.90
CA HIS A 71 -14.74 24.34 -20.88
C HIS A 71 -14.37 22.94 -20.38
N ALA A 72 -13.22 22.41 -20.79
CA ALA A 72 -12.78 21.09 -20.29
C ALA A 72 -12.53 21.13 -18.79
N THR A 73 -11.83 22.15 -18.29
CA THR A 73 -11.52 22.27 -16.86
C THR A 73 -12.79 22.48 -16.03
N ALA A 74 -13.71 23.35 -16.47
CA ALA A 74 -14.96 23.60 -15.75
C ALA A 74 -15.89 22.38 -15.71
N SER A 75 -15.96 21.59 -16.78
CA SER A 75 -16.86 20.42 -16.84
C SER A 75 -16.26 19.20 -16.11
N ILE A 76 -15.01 18.85 -16.39
CA ILE A 76 -14.35 17.66 -15.85
C ILE A 76 -13.80 17.92 -14.44
N GLY A 77 -13.38 19.15 -14.12
CA GLY A 77 -12.84 19.47 -12.80
C GLY A 77 -13.78 19.10 -11.65
N ARG A 78 -15.10 19.31 -11.82
CA ARG A 78 -16.10 18.90 -10.85
C ARG A 78 -16.20 17.38 -10.68
N VAL A 79 -16.10 16.64 -11.77
CA VAL A 79 -16.15 15.17 -11.77
C VAL A 79 -14.90 14.62 -11.07
N ILE A 80 -13.72 15.16 -11.42
CA ILE A 80 -12.45 14.76 -10.79
C ILE A 80 -12.46 15.10 -9.30
N LEU A 81 -12.97 16.28 -8.91
CA LEU A 81 -13.11 16.67 -7.50
C LEU A 81 -13.94 15.66 -6.71
N ALA A 82 -15.13 15.29 -7.23
CA ALA A 82 -15.99 14.34 -6.56
C ALA A 82 -15.31 12.96 -6.41
N SER A 83 -14.68 12.49 -7.48
CA SER A 83 -13.91 11.23 -7.45
C SER A 83 -12.74 11.32 -6.47
N ALA A 84 -11.92 12.36 -6.56
CA ALA A 84 -10.76 12.55 -5.69
C ALA A 84 -11.17 12.66 -4.21
N ALA A 85 -12.25 13.40 -3.91
CA ALA A 85 -12.77 13.50 -2.55
C ALA A 85 -13.22 12.15 -2.00
N THR A 86 -13.97 11.37 -2.80
CA THR A 86 -14.42 10.04 -2.38
C THR A 86 -13.26 9.11 -2.08
N VAL A 87 -12.26 9.05 -2.96
CA VAL A 87 -11.08 8.18 -2.80
C VAL A 87 -10.20 8.67 -1.64
N ALA A 88 -9.99 9.99 -1.52
CA ALA A 88 -9.21 10.56 -0.42
C ALA A 88 -9.87 10.29 0.93
N LEU A 89 -11.20 10.41 1.04
CA LEU A 89 -11.93 10.09 2.27
C LEU A 89 -11.85 8.60 2.61
N ALA A 90 -11.93 7.71 1.61
CA ALA A 90 -11.77 6.28 1.82
C ALA A 90 -10.38 5.94 2.36
N PHE A 91 -9.32 6.53 1.80
CA PHE A 91 -7.96 6.37 2.33
C PHE A 91 -7.77 7.01 3.70
N ALA A 92 -8.33 8.20 3.92
CA ALA A 92 -8.26 8.86 5.23
C ALA A 92 -8.92 8.03 6.33
N ALA A 93 -10.02 7.34 6.02
CA ALA A 93 -10.71 6.45 6.97
C ALA A 93 -9.82 5.28 7.44
N MET A 94 -8.75 4.93 6.70
CA MET A 94 -7.79 3.90 7.13
C MET A 94 -7.00 4.30 8.39
N VAL A 95 -7.01 5.57 8.80
CA VAL A 95 -6.39 6.00 10.08
C VAL A 95 -6.99 5.25 11.29
N PHE A 96 -8.24 4.80 11.18
CA PHE A 96 -8.93 4.02 12.20
C PHE A 96 -8.63 2.51 12.15
N ALA A 97 -7.76 2.07 11.24
CA ALA A 97 -7.39 0.66 11.15
C ALA A 97 -6.55 0.21 12.35
N ASN A 98 -6.82 -0.97 12.87
CA ASN A 98 -6.06 -1.55 13.98
C ASN A 98 -4.62 -1.93 13.59
N LEU A 99 -4.35 -2.15 12.30
CA LEU A 99 -3.01 -2.42 11.79
C LEU A 99 -2.29 -1.10 11.50
N SER A 100 -1.21 -0.83 12.22
CA SER A 100 -0.42 0.40 12.11
C SER A 100 0.08 0.71 10.70
N VAL A 101 0.35 -0.34 9.90
CA VAL A 101 0.75 -0.20 8.49
C VAL A 101 -0.35 0.51 7.69
N PHE A 102 -1.60 0.13 7.84
CA PHE A 102 -2.73 0.76 7.15
C PHE A 102 -3.03 2.15 7.70
N ALA A 103 -2.94 2.32 9.02
CA ALA A 103 -3.16 3.61 9.66
C ALA A 103 -2.14 4.68 9.18
N GLY A 104 -0.89 4.30 8.93
CA GLY A 104 0.13 5.21 8.37
C GLY A 104 0.04 5.39 6.85
N MET A 105 -0.33 4.33 6.13
CA MET A 105 -0.36 4.33 4.66
C MET A 105 -1.59 5.07 4.11
N GLY A 106 -2.75 4.94 4.77
CA GLY A 106 -4.01 5.53 4.31
C GLY A 106 -3.93 7.05 4.12
N PRO A 107 -3.56 7.83 5.15
CA PRO A 107 -3.42 9.29 5.02
C PRO A 107 -2.44 9.72 3.92
N ALA A 108 -1.33 9.00 3.75
CA ALA A 108 -0.37 9.26 2.67
C ALA A 108 -0.99 9.09 1.27
N CYS A 109 -1.80 8.05 1.09
CA CYS A 109 -2.54 7.82 -0.16
C CYS A 109 -3.63 8.88 -0.38
N ALA A 110 -4.31 9.34 0.69
CA ALA A 110 -5.25 10.44 0.61
C ALA A 110 -4.58 11.73 0.11
N VAL A 111 -3.42 12.07 0.69
CA VAL A 111 -2.60 13.21 0.24
C VAL A 111 -2.20 13.06 -1.22
N ALA A 112 -1.77 11.86 -1.65
CA ALA A 112 -1.40 11.60 -3.05
C ALA A 112 -2.55 11.92 -4.02
N VAL A 113 -3.76 11.44 -3.71
CA VAL A 113 -4.96 11.71 -4.52
C VAL A 113 -5.27 13.20 -4.60
N LEU A 114 -5.21 13.91 -3.47
CA LEU A 114 -5.46 15.36 -3.42
C LEU A 114 -4.40 16.15 -4.17
N VAL A 115 -3.12 15.81 -4.02
CA VAL A 115 -2.02 16.43 -4.79
C VAL A 115 -2.19 16.19 -6.28
N GLY A 116 -2.53 14.96 -6.69
CA GLY A 116 -2.81 14.63 -8.09
C GLY A 116 -4.00 15.41 -8.66
N PHE A 117 -5.07 15.55 -7.88
CA PHE A 117 -6.22 16.38 -8.25
C PHE A 117 -5.82 17.85 -8.41
N VAL A 118 -5.21 18.46 -7.39
CA VAL A 118 -4.81 19.87 -7.41
C VAL A 118 -3.87 20.15 -8.60
N ALA A 119 -2.86 19.30 -8.80
CA ALA A 119 -1.94 19.45 -9.92
C ALA A 119 -2.66 19.35 -11.28
N THR A 120 -3.64 18.44 -11.42
CA THR A 120 -4.40 18.31 -12.66
C THR A 120 -5.24 19.54 -12.96
N VAL A 121 -5.90 20.13 -11.97
CA VAL A 121 -6.76 21.30 -12.23
C VAL A 121 -6.00 22.63 -12.27
N THR A 122 -4.78 22.69 -11.72
CA THR A 122 -3.98 23.93 -11.66
C THR A 122 -2.83 23.95 -12.65
N LEU A 123 -2.08 22.88 -12.82
CA LEU A 123 -0.92 22.82 -13.69
C LEU A 123 -1.26 22.41 -15.13
N LEU A 124 -2.18 21.44 -15.30
CA LEU A 124 -2.47 20.93 -16.63
C LEU A 124 -3.14 21.96 -17.56
N PRO A 125 -4.11 22.79 -17.14
CA PRO A 125 -4.74 23.79 -18.01
C PRO A 125 -3.75 24.79 -18.60
N PRO A 126 -2.89 25.47 -17.83
CA PRO A 126 -1.91 26.39 -18.41
C PRO A 126 -0.87 25.67 -19.28
N VAL A 127 -0.47 24.44 -18.94
CA VAL A 127 0.44 23.63 -19.77
C VAL A 127 -0.22 23.28 -21.12
N LEU A 128 -1.51 22.94 -21.12
CA LEU A 128 -2.27 22.66 -22.35
C LEU A 128 -2.42 23.92 -23.20
N SER A 129 -2.78 25.07 -22.62
CA SER A 129 -2.91 26.33 -23.34
C SER A 129 -1.57 26.74 -23.97
N LEU A 130 -0.47 26.62 -23.23
CA LEU A 130 0.87 26.91 -23.74
C LEU A 130 1.27 25.95 -24.86
N ALA A 131 1.01 24.66 -24.70
CA ALA A 131 1.29 23.63 -25.70
C ALA A 131 0.49 23.86 -26.99
N ALA A 132 -0.79 24.23 -26.88
CA ALA A 132 -1.66 24.53 -28.01
C ALA A 132 -1.16 25.70 -28.84
N LYS A 133 -0.59 26.74 -28.22
CA LYS A 133 0.04 27.88 -28.95
C LYS A 133 1.21 27.44 -29.83
N HIS A 134 1.85 26.32 -29.50
CA HIS A 134 2.95 25.74 -30.28
C HIS A 134 2.49 24.55 -31.16
N GLY A 135 1.20 24.36 -31.34
CA GLY A 135 0.65 23.24 -32.12
C GLY A 135 0.87 21.86 -31.48
N ILE A 136 1.27 21.83 -30.19
CA ILE A 136 1.51 20.58 -29.45
C ILE A 136 0.23 20.20 -28.66
N GLY A 137 -0.16 18.91 -28.71
CA GLY A 137 -1.33 18.45 -27.98
C GLY A 137 -2.65 18.58 -28.73
N GLU A 138 -2.62 18.97 -30.00
CA GLU A 138 -3.80 18.96 -30.84
C GLU A 138 -4.28 17.53 -31.19
N PRO A 139 -5.60 17.32 -31.29
CA PRO A 139 -6.15 16.00 -31.55
C PRO A 139 -5.73 15.50 -32.93
N LYS A 140 -4.97 14.41 -32.95
CA LYS A 140 -4.63 13.69 -34.18
C LYS A 140 -5.82 12.83 -34.65
N SER A 141 -5.78 12.43 -35.94
CA SER A 141 -6.76 11.48 -36.46
C SER A 141 -6.81 10.21 -35.59
N ASP A 142 -8.00 9.89 -35.14
CA ASP A 142 -8.22 8.76 -34.22
C ASP A 142 -8.35 7.46 -35.04
N ARG A 143 -7.21 6.78 -35.23
CA ARG A 143 -7.17 5.49 -35.95
C ARG A 143 -7.97 4.38 -35.26
N THR A 144 -8.19 4.52 -33.94
CA THR A 144 -8.89 3.51 -33.13
C THR A 144 -10.38 3.77 -33.02
N ARG A 145 -10.87 4.93 -33.50
CA ARG A 145 -12.28 5.32 -33.45
C ARG A 145 -13.22 4.27 -34.09
N ARG A 146 -12.81 3.71 -35.22
CA ARG A 146 -13.61 2.69 -35.90
C ARG A 146 -13.75 1.42 -35.05
N TYR A 147 -12.68 0.99 -34.44
CA TYR A 147 -12.68 -0.15 -33.53
C TYR A 147 -13.59 0.09 -32.30
N TRP A 148 -13.37 1.18 -31.59
CA TRP A 148 -14.18 1.53 -30.42
C TRP A 148 -15.65 1.74 -30.75
N ASN A 149 -15.96 2.34 -31.91
CA ASN A 149 -17.34 2.48 -32.34
C ASN A 149 -17.99 1.10 -32.62
N SER A 150 -17.26 0.16 -33.21
CA SER A 150 -17.76 -1.21 -33.43
C SER A 150 -18.02 -1.91 -32.07
N VAL A 151 -17.12 -1.76 -31.10
CA VAL A 151 -17.30 -2.29 -29.75
C VAL A 151 -18.53 -1.66 -29.09
N ALA A 152 -18.66 -0.33 -29.11
CA ALA A 152 -19.80 0.37 -28.53
C ALA A 152 -21.14 -0.08 -29.17
N VAL A 153 -21.19 -0.17 -30.47
CA VAL A 153 -22.38 -0.66 -31.19
C VAL A 153 -22.70 -2.12 -30.82
N ALA A 154 -21.68 -2.98 -30.69
CA ALA A 154 -21.88 -4.38 -30.29
C ALA A 154 -22.44 -4.47 -28.86
N VAL A 155 -21.91 -3.65 -27.90
CA VAL A 155 -22.38 -3.61 -26.52
C VAL A 155 -23.84 -3.17 -26.44
N VAL A 156 -24.21 -2.11 -27.17
CA VAL A 156 -25.59 -1.59 -27.17
C VAL A 156 -26.58 -2.52 -27.87
N ARG A 157 -26.14 -3.16 -28.96
CA ARG A 157 -27.03 -4.05 -29.75
C ARG A 157 -27.19 -5.44 -29.13
N LYS A 158 -26.20 -5.92 -28.38
CA LYS A 158 -26.22 -7.27 -27.80
C LYS A 158 -25.83 -7.22 -26.29
N PRO A 159 -26.59 -6.52 -25.43
CA PRO A 159 -26.20 -6.31 -24.04
C PRO A 159 -26.17 -7.62 -23.23
N VAL A 160 -27.19 -8.48 -23.39
CA VAL A 160 -27.33 -9.71 -22.62
C VAL A 160 -26.19 -10.71 -22.88
N PRO A 161 -25.88 -11.10 -24.13
CA PRO A 161 -24.79 -12.05 -24.37
C PRO A 161 -23.42 -11.48 -23.93
N LEU A 162 -23.16 -10.21 -24.11
CA LEU A 162 -21.91 -9.59 -23.65
C LEU A 162 -21.80 -9.55 -22.12
N LEU A 163 -22.91 -9.23 -21.44
CA LEU A 163 -22.96 -9.31 -19.97
C LEU A 163 -22.69 -10.73 -19.48
N LEU A 164 -23.32 -11.74 -20.08
CA LEU A 164 -23.12 -13.13 -19.68
C LEU A 164 -21.69 -13.61 -19.92
N VAL A 165 -21.08 -13.25 -21.04
CA VAL A 165 -19.68 -13.57 -21.32
C VAL A 165 -18.75 -12.88 -20.32
N SER A 166 -18.94 -11.60 -20.06
CA SER A 166 -18.13 -10.86 -19.07
C SER A 166 -18.27 -11.46 -17.69
N LEU A 167 -19.49 -11.77 -17.27
CA LEU A 167 -19.78 -12.39 -15.98
C LEU A 167 -19.16 -13.79 -15.88
N ALA A 168 -19.25 -14.60 -16.93
CA ALA A 168 -18.64 -15.92 -16.97
C ALA A 168 -17.11 -15.85 -16.84
N ILE A 169 -16.47 -14.89 -17.51
CA ILE A 169 -15.02 -14.66 -17.38
C ILE A 169 -14.67 -14.25 -15.95
N LEU A 170 -15.40 -13.30 -15.35
CA LEU A 170 -15.16 -12.86 -13.99
C LEU A 170 -15.36 -13.98 -12.96
N LEU A 171 -16.40 -14.80 -13.13
CA LEU A 171 -16.66 -15.96 -12.27
C LEU A 171 -15.56 -17.01 -12.41
N ALA A 172 -15.12 -17.29 -13.64
CA ALA A 172 -14.01 -18.22 -13.88
C ALA A 172 -12.71 -17.74 -13.21
N LEU A 173 -12.38 -16.45 -13.34
CA LEU A 173 -11.22 -15.87 -12.68
C LEU A 173 -11.36 -15.88 -11.15
N SER A 174 -12.56 -15.59 -10.63
CA SER A 174 -12.84 -15.70 -9.19
C SER A 174 -12.71 -17.12 -8.67
N ALA A 175 -13.12 -18.12 -9.47
CA ALA A 175 -12.97 -19.54 -9.10
C ALA A 175 -11.48 -19.91 -8.98
N VAL A 176 -10.61 -19.38 -9.83
CA VAL A 176 -9.16 -19.58 -9.71
C VAL A 176 -8.63 -19.01 -8.39
N ALA A 177 -9.17 -17.90 -7.90
CA ALA A 177 -8.74 -17.32 -6.64
C ALA A 177 -8.97 -18.24 -5.43
N THR A 178 -9.98 -19.12 -5.49
CA THR A 178 -10.25 -20.11 -4.41
C THR A 178 -9.18 -21.20 -4.31
N THR A 179 -8.37 -21.38 -5.35
CA THR A 179 -7.26 -22.35 -5.35
C THR A 179 -5.97 -21.77 -4.78
N MET A 180 -5.94 -20.46 -4.51
CA MET A 180 -4.76 -19.79 -3.95
C MET A 180 -4.60 -20.14 -2.48
N THR A 181 -3.46 -20.68 -2.11
CA THR A 181 -3.07 -20.87 -0.71
C THR A 181 -2.40 -19.61 -0.19
N LEU A 182 -3.01 -18.99 0.83
CA LEU A 182 -2.39 -17.87 1.53
C LEU A 182 -1.22 -18.41 2.38
N SER A 183 -0.05 -17.86 2.19
CA SER A 183 1.14 -18.17 2.99
C SER A 183 1.79 -16.86 3.42
N TYR A 184 2.17 -16.77 4.70
CA TYR A 184 3.01 -15.69 5.23
C TYR A 184 4.50 -15.96 5.05
N ASP A 185 4.86 -17.09 4.42
CA ASP A 185 6.23 -17.46 4.12
C ASP A 185 6.64 -16.83 2.78
N ASP A 186 7.43 -15.76 2.84
CA ASP A 186 7.90 -15.01 1.67
C ASP A 186 8.68 -15.90 0.66
N ARG A 187 9.26 -17.00 1.12
CA ARG A 187 9.97 -17.97 0.26
C ARG A 187 9.00 -18.64 -0.73
N LYS A 188 7.77 -18.92 -0.29
CA LYS A 188 6.74 -19.57 -1.14
C LYS A 188 6.13 -18.64 -2.16
N GLY A 189 6.32 -17.32 -1.99
CA GLY A 189 5.89 -16.30 -2.94
C GLY A 189 6.79 -16.17 -4.18
N GLN A 190 7.97 -16.79 -4.16
CA GLN A 190 8.94 -16.73 -5.25
C GLN A 190 9.25 -18.14 -5.79
N PRO A 191 9.60 -18.28 -7.08
CA PRO A 191 10.06 -19.56 -7.62
C PRO A 191 11.27 -20.11 -6.87
N ASP A 192 11.36 -21.42 -6.71
CA ASP A 192 12.48 -22.08 -6.00
C ASP A 192 13.84 -21.83 -6.66
N THR A 193 13.85 -21.48 -7.96
CA THR A 193 15.04 -21.19 -8.75
C THR A 193 15.58 -19.77 -8.58
N THR A 194 14.96 -18.94 -7.74
CA THR A 194 15.50 -17.61 -7.47
C THR A 194 16.74 -17.69 -6.59
N ALA A 195 17.72 -16.79 -6.83
CA ALA A 195 18.96 -16.75 -6.04
C ALA A 195 18.71 -16.60 -4.52
N SER A 196 17.63 -15.92 -4.14
CA SER A 196 17.18 -15.82 -2.74
C SER A 196 16.77 -17.19 -2.17
N ASN A 197 15.97 -17.97 -2.92
CA ASN A 197 15.51 -19.28 -2.48
C ASN A 197 16.65 -20.30 -2.50
N GLU A 198 17.56 -20.25 -3.46
CA GLU A 198 18.80 -21.05 -3.44
C GLU A 198 19.62 -20.74 -2.19
N GLY A 199 19.76 -19.47 -1.81
CA GLY A 199 20.41 -19.07 -0.56
C GLY A 199 19.72 -19.63 0.67
N TYR A 200 18.37 -19.59 0.72
CA TYR A 200 17.62 -20.22 1.80
C TYR A 200 17.77 -21.75 1.85
N HIS A 201 17.84 -22.42 0.71
CA HIS A 201 18.11 -23.88 0.67
C HIS A 201 19.50 -24.22 1.19
N LEU A 202 20.50 -23.37 0.97
CA LEU A 202 21.84 -23.54 1.56
C LEU A 202 21.79 -23.31 3.08
N LEU A 203 21.09 -22.28 3.55
CA LEU A 203 20.90 -22.03 4.97
C LEU A 203 20.17 -23.22 5.65
N ASP A 204 19.11 -23.74 5.04
CA ASP A 204 18.34 -24.87 5.58
C ASP A 204 19.14 -26.18 5.66
N ARG A 205 20.22 -26.32 4.87
CA ARG A 205 21.14 -27.47 4.95
C ARG A 205 22.14 -27.37 6.09
N HIS A 206 22.57 -26.17 6.45
CA HIS A 206 23.61 -25.91 7.42
C HIS A 206 23.10 -25.41 8.76
N PHE A 207 21.93 -24.81 8.78
CA PHE A 207 21.28 -24.24 9.98
C PHE A 207 19.86 -24.80 10.14
N ARG A 208 19.43 -24.89 11.38
CA ARG A 208 18.05 -25.28 11.68
C ARG A 208 17.09 -24.19 11.23
N LYS A 209 15.99 -24.55 10.60
CA LYS A 209 14.96 -23.62 10.07
C LYS A 209 14.37 -22.68 11.11
N ASP A 210 14.24 -23.17 12.35
CA ASP A 210 13.72 -22.45 13.50
C ASP A 210 14.64 -21.31 14.01
N ILE A 211 15.90 -21.27 13.57
CA ILE A 211 16.87 -20.23 13.94
C ILE A 211 16.86 -19.09 12.91
N VAL A 212 16.60 -19.41 11.65
CA VAL A 212 16.75 -18.47 10.52
C VAL A 212 15.55 -17.51 10.44
N ILE A 213 14.35 -17.99 10.77
CA ILE A 213 13.13 -17.18 10.81
C ILE A 213 12.40 -17.50 12.13
N ALA A 214 12.61 -16.66 13.13
CA ALA A 214 11.90 -16.76 14.40
C ALA A 214 10.67 -15.86 14.35
N GLU A 215 9.51 -16.40 14.73
CA GLU A 215 8.30 -15.62 14.98
C GLU A 215 8.39 -14.96 16.36
N PHE A 216 8.09 -13.66 16.43
CA PHE A 216 8.08 -12.91 17.68
C PHE A 216 6.65 -12.76 18.18
N LEU A 217 6.40 -13.31 19.37
CA LEU A 217 5.14 -13.10 20.07
C LEU A 217 5.33 -12.00 21.13
N VAL A 218 4.64 -10.87 20.92
CA VAL A 218 4.63 -9.77 21.90
C VAL A 218 3.46 -9.98 22.85
N VAL A 219 3.75 -9.99 24.16
CA VAL A 219 2.75 -10.15 25.21
C VAL A 219 2.59 -8.81 25.91
N GLU A 220 1.40 -8.22 25.81
CA GLU A 220 1.03 -7.01 26.56
C GLU A 220 0.20 -7.41 27.77
N SER A 221 0.54 -6.87 28.92
CA SER A 221 -0.15 -7.12 30.19
C SER A 221 -0.32 -5.83 30.97
N PRO A 222 -1.49 -5.58 31.59
CA PRO A 222 -1.69 -4.44 32.48
C PRO A 222 -0.95 -4.58 33.81
N THR A 223 -0.43 -5.80 34.12
CA THR A 223 0.32 -6.09 35.36
C THR A 223 1.78 -6.34 35.05
N ASP A 224 2.64 -6.08 36.04
CA ASP A 224 4.09 -6.33 35.91
C ASP A 224 4.36 -7.82 35.78
N MET A 225 4.79 -8.25 34.59
CA MET A 225 5.10 -9.64 34.26
C MET A 225 6.46 -10.12 34.81
N ARG A 226 7.24 -9.24 35.45
CA ARG A 226 8.52 -9.59 36.11
C ARG A 226 8.32 -10.19 37.53
N THR A 227 7.09 -10.19 38.03
CA THR A 227 6.75 -10.85 39.29
C THR A 227 6.79 -12.36 39.17
N GLY A 228 6.94 -13.09 40.28
CA GLY A 228 6.89 -14.55 40.26
C GLY A 228 5.64 -15.12 39.64
N LYS A 229 4.46 -14.47 39.82
CA LYS A 229 3.20 -14.83 39.17
C LYS A 229 3.25 -14.55 37.67
N GLY A 230 3.71 -13.37 37.26
CA GLY A 230 3.82 -13.02 35.83
C GLY A 230 4.76 -13.96 35.08
N LEU A 231 5.88 -14.34 35.68
CA LEU A 231 6.80 -15.33 35.10
C LEU A 231 6.18 -16.73 35.02
N ALA A 232 5.37 -17.12 35.99
CA ALA A 232 4.63 -18.39 35.93
C ALA A 232 3.59 -18.39 34.79
N ASP A 233 2.83 -17.29 34.63
CA ASP A 233 1.86 -17.12 33.56
C ASP A 233 2.54 -17.15 32.19
N LEU A 234 3.71 -16.50 32.02
CA LEU A 234 4.53 -16.55 30.80
C LEU A 234 5.02 -17.98 30.50
N ASP A 235 5.44 -18.73 31.52
CA ASP A 235 5.91 -20.10 31.35
C ASP A 235 4.77 -21.05 30.96
N GLU A 236 3.59 -20.88 31.55
CA GLU A 236 2.40 -21.64 31.18
C GLU A 236 1.99 -21.35 29.74
N MET A 237 1.98 -20.06 29.33
CA MET A 237 1.69 -19.67 27.97
C MET A 237 2.72 -20.25 26.99
N ALA A 238 4.02 -20.14 27.30
CA ALA A 238 5.08 -20.74 26.49
C ALA A 238 4.94 -22.26 26.37
N SER A 239 4.47 -22.93 27.45
CA SER A 239 4.21 -24.37 27.44
C SER A 239 3.04 -24.74 26.50
N ARG A 240 1.98 -23.94 26.50
CA ARG A 240 0.83 -24.13 25.59
C ARG A 240 1.23 -23.91 24.14
N ILE A 241 2.03 -22.87 23.86
CA ILE A 241 2.53 -22.59 22.51
C ILE A 241 3.43 -23.72 22.00
N ALA A 242 4.29 -24.27 22.87
CA ALA A 242 5.17 -25.39 22.51
C ALA A 242 4.42 -26.69 22.13
N GLN A 243 3.13 -26.80 22.48
CA GLN A 243 2.27 -27.95 22.13
C GLN A 243 1.57 -27.77 20.77
N ILE A 244 1.64 -26.61 20.16
CA ILE A 244 1.02 -26.35 18.85
C ILE A 244 1.77 -27.11 17.77
N PRO A 245 1.08 -27.89 16.92
CA PRO A 245 1.72 -28.62 15.82
C PRO A 245 2.49 -27.64 14.91
N GLY A 246 3.78 -27.96 14.64
CA GLY A 246 4.65 -27.14 13.81
C GLY A 246 5.55 -26.17 14.60
N VAL A 247 5.32 -25.96 15.90
CA VAL A 247 6.24 -25.22 16.77
C VAL A 247 7.37 -26.14 17.21
N THR A 248 8.61 -25.80 16.83
CA THR A 248 9.79 -26.61 17.13
C THR A 248 10.50 -26.17 18.42
N LYS A 249 10.43 -24.87 18.74
CA LYS A 249 11.11 -24.30 19.90
C LYS A 249 10.41 -23.01 20.33
N VAL A 250 10.20 -22.82 21.61
CA VAL A 250 9.75 -21.58 22.21
C VAL A 250 10.87 -21.04 23.10
N SER A 251 11.36 -19.83 22.81
CA SER A 251 12.34 -19.14 23.62
C SER A 251 11.74 -17.89 24.24
N GLY A 252 12.13 -17.59 25.46
CA GLY A 252 11.65 -16.42 26.20
C GLY A 252 12.37 -16.30 27.55
N VAL A 253 11.93 -15.37 28.38
CA VAL A 253 12.56 -15.08 29.68
C VAL A 253 12.62 -16.33 30.58
N THR A 254 11.56 -17.16 30.55
CA THR A 254 11.48 -18.40 31.33
C THR A 254 12.12 -19.60 30.63
N ARG A 255 12.50 -19.46 29.34
CA ARG A 255 13.04 -20.51 28.48
C ARG A 255 14.10 -19.97 27.50
N PRO A 256 15.23 -19.40 28.00
CA PRO A 256 16.19 -18.71 27.12
C PRO A 256 16.83 -19.63 26.08
N ALA A 257 17.05 -20.88 26.44
CA ALA A 257 17.58 -21.91 25.54
C ALA A 257 16.47 -22.82 24.91
N GLY A 258 15.17 -22.51 25.16
CA GLY A 258 14.03 -23.33 24.74
C GLY A 258 13.61 -24.39 25.76
N ALA A 259 14.45 -24.64 26.77
CA ALA A 259 14.13 -25.50 27.89
C ALA A 259 13.65 -24.65 29.08
N ARG A 260 12.70 -25.20 29.85
CA ARG A 260 12.19 -24.54 31.06
C ARG A 260 13.30 -24.40 32.09
N LEU A 261 13.41 -23.21 32.66
CA LEU A 261 14.33 -22.95 33.78
C LEU A 261 13.74 -23.49 35.09
N GLU A 262 14.60 -23.94 36.00
CA GLU A 262 14.22 -24.25 37.36
C GLU A 262 13.81 -22.96 38.12
N GLN A 263 12.92 -23.08 39.11
CA GLN A 263 12.40 -21.92 39.86
C GLN A 263 13.51 -21.04 40.48
N ALA A 264 14.60 -21.63 40.94
CA ALA A 264 15.74 -20.91 41.49
C ALA A 264 16.43 -20.03 40.42
N GLN A 265 16.53 -20.52 39.18
CA GLN A 265 17.12 -19.77 38.07
C GLN A 265 16.20 -18.64 37.60
N LEU A 266 14.88 -18.82 37.68
CA LEU A 266 13.92 -17.76 37.38
C LEU A 266 14.01 -16.60 38.39
N GLY A 267 14.18 -16.89 39.65
CA GLY A 267 14.40 -15.85 40.71
C GLY A 267 15.65 -15.04 40.48
N TRP A 268 16.74 -15.69 40.08
CA TRP A 268 18.02 -15.03 39.79
C TRP A 268 17.95 -14.17 38.51
N GLN A 269 17.33 -14.67 37.47
CA GLN A 269 17.12 -13.89 36.22
C GLN A 269 16.21 -12.67 36.46
N ASN A 270 15.17 -12.82 37.27
CA ASN A 270 14.31 -11.71 37.60
C ASN A 270 15.06 -10.58 38.34
N GLY A 271 15.98 -10.93 39.26
CA GLY A 271 16.88 -9.97 39.90
C GLY A 271 17.78 -9.25 38.90
N GLN A 272 18.43 -9.99 37.99
CA GLN A 272 19.31 -9.39 36.96
C GLN A 272 18.57 -8.47 35.98
N ILE A 273 17.33 -8.80 35.58
CA ILE A 273 16.52 -7.95 34.72
C ILE A 273 16.13 -6.68 35.47
N GLY A 274 15.75 -6.80 36.72
CA GLY A 274 15.43 -5.65 37.59
C GLY A 274 16.61 -4.68 37.73
N ASP A 275 17.79 -5.20 38.00
CA ASP A 275 19.01 -4.39 38.15
C ASP A 275 19.44 -3.70 36.86
N LYS A 276 19.34 -4.38 35.73
CA LYS A 276 19.63 -3.78 34.40
C LYS A 276 18.65 -2.70 34.02
N MET A 277 17.36 -2.88 34.32
CA MET A 277 16.34 -1.85 34.04
C MET A 277 16.48 -0.65 35.00
N ALA A 278 16.82 -0.85 36.26
CA ALA A 278 17.10 0.22 37.19
C ALA A 278 18.31 1.05 36.73
N GLY A 279 19.40 0.40 36.30
CA GLY A 279 20.58 1.08 35.73
C GLY A 279 20.25 1.88 34.47
N ALA A 280 19.42 1.33 33.55
CA ALA A 280 19.03 2.03 32.33
C ALA A 280 18.13 3.27 32.59
N VAL A 281 17.41 3.32 33.70
CA VAL A 281 16.61 4.50 34.09
C VAL A 281 17.53 5.58 34.69
N ASP A 282 18.59 5.20 35.42
CA ASP A 282 19.57 6.15 35.97
C ASP A 282 20.47 6.77 34.89
N ASP A 283 20.78 6.04 33.83
CA ASP A 283 21.59 6.53 32.69
C ASP A 283 20.79 7.42 31.73
N GLY A 284 19.49 7.53 31.91
CA GLY A 284 18.55 8.28 31.03
C GLY A 284 18.10 9.65 31.59
N ASN A 285 18.69 10.15 32.70
CA ASN A 285 18.44 11.48 33.26
C ASN A 285 19.58 12.46 32.96
#